data_b2301aee8b48826143afd4925ad21139
#
_entry.id   b2301aee8b48826143afd4925ad21139
#
_cell.length_a   1.000
_cell.length_b   1.000
_cell.length_c   1.000
_cell.angle_alpha   90.00
_cell.angle_beta   90.00
_cell.angle_gamma   90.00
#
_symmetry.space_group_name_H-M   'P 1'
#
loop_
_entity.id
_entity.type
_entity.pdbx_description
1 polymer ?
#
loop_
_entity_poly.entity_id
_entity_poly.type
_entity_poly.pdbx_seq_one_letter_code
_entity_poly.pdbx_strand_id
1 'polypeptide(L)'
;MKMICDPSLPNNQGTYRPLDILVPEGTLLNPTYPAACFWRLSAGMLVAELMFRIFARIAPERVPAESGSLPTWQFYVSGNRPTGEGYALHQHSYGGMGGRPGRDGLSAVSFPYNVRDVSIEWSEHETPVLYHSRELIPDSGGAGTFRGGLGQQLTFEAYATGTKANQPLVFSGAAGRMRTPPQGFGGGEPGACSRIEVNGVPIAPTSSPEFSFEVGDVVRLSLPGGGGYGDPGSRSPEAIRRDLKGGYITSESAKRDYGFDE
;
A
#
# COMPACT_ATOMS: atom_id res chain seq x y z
N MET A 1 10.34 2.84 16.69
CA MET A 1 11.43 3.32 17.56
C MET A 1 12.53 2.27 17.78
N LYS A 2 12.26 1.09 18.36
CA LYS A 2 13.26 0.03 18.58
C LYS A 2 14.07 -0.29 17.30
N MET A 3 13.41 -0.52 16.16
CA MET A 3 14.08 -0.83 14.89
C MET A 3 15.05 0.26 14.41
N ILE A 4 14.84 1.50 14.83
CA ILE A 4 15.64 2.65 14.44
C ILE A 4 16.78 2.87 15.43
N CYS A 5 16.50 2.83 16.74
CA CYS A 5 17.46 3.16 17.77
C CYS A 5 18.43 1.99 18.08
N ASP A 6 17.87 0.82 18.34
CA ASP A 6 18.64 -0.39 18.61
C ASP A 6 17.81 -1.65 18.30
N PRO A 7 17.99 -2.23 17.09
CA PRO A 7 17.25 -3.43 16.68
C PRO A 7 17.62 -4.68 17.50
N SER A 8 18.76 -4.67 18.19
CA SER A 8 19.25 -5.81 18.98
C SER A 8 18.55 -5.97 20.33
N LEU A 9 17.92 -4.91 20.83
CA LEU A 9 17.18 -4.96 22.10
C LEU A 9 16.05 -5.99 22.05
N PRO A 10 15.86 -6.79 23.11
CA PRO A 10 14.73 -7.71 23.18
C PRO A 10 13.41 -6.94 23.22
N ASN A 11 12.36 -7.51 22.62
CA ASN A 11 11.03 -6.91 22.61
C ASN A 11 10.31 -7.26 23.94
N ASN A 12 10.54 -6.45 24.97
CA ASN A 12 9.96 -6.62 26.29
C ASN A 12 9.61 -5.27 26.93
N GLN A 13 9.04 -5.29 28.12
CA GLN A 13 8.62 -4.08 28.81
C GLN A 13 9.76 -3.11 29.13
N GLY A 14 10.98 -3.60 29.31
CA GLY A 14 12.16 -2.74 29.52
C GLY A 14 12.43 -1.82 28.34
N THR A 15 12.13 -2.26 27.13
CA THR A 15 12.28 -1.44 25.90
C THR A 15 11.33 -0.25 25.89
N TYR A 16 10.19 -0.33 26.57
CA TYR A 16 9.16 0.72 26.59
C TYR A 16 9.32 1.69 27.78
N ARG A 17 10.10 1.33 28.80
CA ARG A 17 10.30 2.18 30.00
C ARG A 17 10.72 3.64 29.72
N PRO A 18 11.61 3.92 28.76
CA PRO A 18 12.02 5.29 28.47
C PRO A 18 11.01 6.07 27.63
N LEU A 19 9.81 5.53 27.35
CA LEU A 19 8.81 6.13 26.50
C LEU A 19 7.62 6.62 27.33
N ASP A 20 7.45 7.93 27.39
CA ASP A 20 6.22 8.52 27.87
C ASP A 20 5.31 8.80 26.66
N ILE A 21 4.17 8.11 26.60
CA ILE A 21 3.19 8.24 25.55
C ILE A 21 2.01 9.03 26.09
N LEU A 22 1.89 10.27 25.66
CA LEU A 22 0.79 11.15 26.04
C LEU A 22 -0.17 11.27 24.86
N VAL A 23 -1.40 10.78 25.04
CA VAL A 23 -2.46 10.88 24.05
C VAL A 23 -3.65 11.57 24.71
N PRO A 24 -3.89 12.87 24.40
CA PRO A 24 -5.00 13.62 25.00
C PRO A 24 -6.34 12.96 24.68
N GLU A 25 -7.24 12.96 25.67
CA GLU A 25 -8.60 12.46 25.50
C GLU A 25 -9.37 13.29 24.46
N GLY A 26 -10.30 12.64 23.75
CA GLY A 26 -11.10 13.29 22.70
C GLY A 26 -10.36 13.44 21.36
N THR A 27 -9.13 12.88 21.22
CA THR A 27 -8.39 12.89 19.96
C THR A 27 -8.64 11.61 19.15
N LEU A 28 -8.21 11.60 17.88
CA LEU A 28 -8.33 10.45 16.98
C LEU A 28 -7.74 9.16 17.56
N LEU A 29 -6.66 9.26 18.34
CA LEU A 29 -5.97 8.10 18.93
C LEU A 29 -6.48 7.74 20.33
N ASN A 30 -7.28 8.63 20.96
CA ASN A 30 -7.90 8.43 22.26
C ASN A 30 -9.31 9.03 22.28
N PRO A 31 -10.24 8.45 21.49
CA PRO A 31 -11.59 8.99 21.37
C PRO A 31 -12.41 8.74 22.63
N THR A 32 -13.28 9.70 22.95
CA THR A 32 -14.24 9.57 24.06
C THR A 32 -15.43 8.70 23.64
N TYR A 33 -15.86 7.82 24.52
CA TYR A 33 -17.04 6.98 24.30
C TYR A 33 -18.34 7.83 24.25
N PRO A 34 -19.33 7.52 23.36
CA PRO A 34 -19.28 6.54 22.27
C PRO A 34 -18.61 7.10 21.00
N ALA A 35 -17.70 6.33 20.39
CA ALA A 35 -17.03 6.71 19.16
C ALA A 35 -16.99 5.54 18.17
N ALA A 36 -17.11 5.84 16.88
CA ALA A 36 -16.96 4.86 15.82
C ALA A 36 -15.45 4.52 15.63
N CYS A 37 -15.05 3.33 16.00
CA CYS A 37 -13.66 2.89 16.00
C CYS A 37 -13.37 1.75 15.02
N PHE A 38 -14.22 1.52 14.03
CA PHE A 38 -14.06 0.41 13.08
C PHE A 38 -12.72 0.49 12.33
N TRP A 39 -12.38 1.65 11.81
CA TRP A 39 -11.13 1.89 11.08
C TRP A 39 -9.93 2.32 11.95
N ARG A 40 -9.96 2.06 13.26
CA ARG A 40 -8.85 2.40 14.20
C ARG A 40 -7.50 1.83 13.78
N LEU A 41 -7.49 0.70 13.06
CA LEU A 41 -6.26 0.09 12.57
C LEU A 41 -5.54 1.03 11.58
N SER A 42 -6.27 1.63 10.65
CA SER A 42 -5.70 2.59 9.68
C SER A 42 -5.08 3.82 10.39
N ALA A 43 -5.74 4.33 11.43
CA ALA A 43 -5.18 5.43 12.24
C ALA A 43 -3.90 4.99 12.97
N GLY A 44 -3.91 3.79 13.59
CA GLY A 44 -2.74 3.23 14.27
C GLY A 44 -1.56 2.98 13.32
N MET A 45 -1.84 2.61 12.08
CA MET A 45 -0.82 2.43 11.04
C MET A 45 -0.06 3.71 10.72
N LEU A 46 -0.75 4.85 10.68
CA LEU A 46 -0.13 6.15 10.41
C LEU A 46 0.82 6.61 11.53
N VAL A 47 0.66 6.09 12.75
CA VAL A 47 1.60 6.39 13.85
C VAL A 47 3.00 5.88 13.54
N ALA A 48 3.14 4.69 12.94
CA ALA A 48 4.45 4.16 12.55
C ALA A 48 5.13 5.07 11.51
N GLU A 49 4.39 5.57 10.54
CA GLU A 49 4.90 6.48 9.54
C GLU A 49 5.28 7.84 10.13
N LEU A 50 4.45 8.38 11.01
CA LEU A 50 4.76 9.62 11.73
C LEU A 50 6.08 9.48 12.50
N MET A 51 6.30 8.33 13.14
CA MET A 51 7.57 8.05 13.82
C MET A 51 8.75 8.02 12.84
N PHE A 52 8.61 7.40 11.66
CA PHE A 52 9.67 7.44 10.65
C PHE A 52 9.97 8.87 10.19
N ARG A 53 8.96 9.70 9.96
CA ARG A 53 9.15 11.13 9.62
C ARG A 53 9.87 11.92 10.71
N ILE A 54 9.56 11.68 11.98
CA ILE A 54 10.23 12.31 13.11
C ILE A 54 11.70 11.86 13.14
N PHE A 55 11.94 10.57 13.07
CA PHE A 55 13.30 10.02 13.10
C PHE A 55 14.12 10.36 11.87
N ALA A 56 13.51 10.59 10.71
CA ALA A 56 14.20 11.08 9.52
C ALA A 56 14.90 12.43 9.72
N ARG A 57 14.45 13.21 10.72
CA ARG A 57 15.10 14.48 11.09
C ARG A 57 16.28 14.32 12.06
N ILE A 58 16.35 13.19 12.75
CA ILE A 58 17.31 12.91 13.83
C ILE A 58 18.36 11.92 13.35
N ALA A 59 17.95 10.87 12.68
CA ALA A 59 18.77 9.75 12.21
C ALA A 59 18.28 9.30 10.80
N PRO A 60 18.42 10.18 9.78
CA PRO A 60 17.92 9.90 8.44
C PRO A 60 18.47 8.60 7.87
N GLU A 61 19.72 8.26 8.18
CA GLU A 61 20.39 7.05 7.72
C GLU A 61 19.85 5.74 8.31
N ARG A 62 18.85 5.83 9.21
CA ARG A 62 18.27 4.65 9.89
C ARG A 62 16.80 4.42 9.57
N VAL A 63 16.18 5.30 8.80
CA VAL A 63 14.76 5.19 8.48
C VAL A 63 14.54 4.97 6.98
N PRO A 64 13.53 4.17 6.60
CA PRO A 64 13.09 4.09 5.22
C PRO A 64 12.29 5.33 4.84
N ALA A 65 12.18 5.63 3.54
CA ALA A 65 11.20 6.53 3.00
C ALA A 65 9.78 5.96 3.22
N GLU A 66 8.75 6.74 2.91
CA GLU A 66 7.37 6.34 3.19
C GLU A 66 6.94 5.11 2.40
N SER A 67 6.16 4.26 3.06
CA SER A 67 5.60 3.07 2.45
C SER A 67 4.25 3.36 1.78
N GLY A 68 4.06 2.82 0.58
CA GLY A 68 2.77 2.77 -0.10
C GLY A 68 1.78 1.82 0.58
N SER A 69 2.26 0.93 1.45
CA SER A 69 1.43 0.05 2.25
C SER A 69 0.88 0.69 3.53
N LEU A 70 1.09 1.99 3.74
CA LEU A 70 0.59 2.73 4.90
C LEU A 70 -0.34 3.89 4.49
N PRO A 71 -1.59 3.91 4.95
CA PRO A 71 -2.30 2.78 5.59
C PRO A 71 -2.53 1.62 4.61
N THR A 72 -2.58 0.41 5.14
CA THR A 72 -2.83 -0.79 4.32
C THR A 72 -4.20 -0.71 3.67
N TRP A 73 -4.27 -1.09 2.41
CA TRP A 73 -5.53 -1.30 1.74
C TRP A 73 -6.24 -2.52 2.34
N GLN A 74 -7.44 -2.26 2.82
CA GLN A 74 -8.35 -3.27 3.34
C GLN A 74 -9.66 -3.10 2.61
N PHE A 75 -10.15 -4.14 1.98
CA PHE A 75 -11.42 -4.07 1.30
C PHE A 75 -12.22 -5.35 1.46
N TYR A 76 -13.51 -5.20 1.28
CA TYR A 76 -14.47 -6.28 1.26
C TYR A 76 -15.12 -6.35 -0.11
N VAL A 77 -15.29 -7.56 -0.59
CA VAL A 77 -16.22 -7.88 -1.65
C VAL A 77 -17.35 -8.67 -1.02
N SER A 78 -18.54 -8.14 -1.05
CA SER A 78 -19.70 -8.73 -0.38
C SER A 78 -20.93 -8.79 -1.29
N GLY A 79 -21.87 -9.65 -0.94
CA GLY A 79 -23.09 -9.84 -1.68
C GLY A 79 -23.95 -10.95 -1.10
N ASN A 80 -24.96 -11.39 -1.85
CA ASN A 80 -25.80 -12.51 -1.48
C ASN A 80 -25.69 -13.63 -2.52
N ARG A 81 -25.65 -14.87 -2.06
CA ARG A 81 -25.77 -16.05 -2.90
C ARG A 81 -27.21 -16.18 -3.42
N PRO A 82 -27.47 -16.91 -4.52
CA PRO A 82 -28.84 -17.18 -4.99
C PRO A 82 -29.73 -17.83 -3.92
N THR A 83 -29.15 -18.50 -2.95
CA THR A 83 -29.83 -19.08 -1.78
C THR A 83 -30.30 -18.04 -0.77
N GLY A 84 -29.92 -16.76 -0.93
CA GLY A 84 -30.17 -15.69 0.03
C GLY A 84 -29.12 -15.58 1.14
N GLU A 85 -28.12 -16.48 1.19
CA GLU A 85 -27.03 -16.42 2.14
C GLU A 85 -26.04 -15.31 1.78
N GLY A 86 -25.78 -14.39 2.74
CA GLY A 86 -24.79 -13.33 2.58
C GLY A 86 -23.35 -13.86 2.65
N TYR A 87 -22.45 -13.23 1.90
CA TYR A 87 -21.01 -13.45 2.02
C TYR A 87 -20.28 -12.11 2.07
N ALA A 88 -19.13 -12.10 2.72
CA ALA A 88 -18.20 -10.97 2.71
C ALA A 88 -16.78 -11.49 2.78
N LEU A 89 -16.00 -11.27 1.73
CA LEU A 89 -14.59 -11.60 1.69
C LEU A 89 -13.76 -10.36 2.05
N HIS A 90 -13.03 -10.45 3.14
CA HIS A 90 -12.08 -9.44 3.55
C HIS A 90 -10.71 -9.70 2.93
N GLN A 91 -10.18 -8.71 2.24
CA GLN A 91 -8.86 -8.76 1.62
C GLN A 91 -7.97 -7.62 2.08
N HIS A 92 -6.67 -7.90 2.11
CA HIS A 92 -5.61 -6.92 2.26
C HIS A 92 -4.81 -6.88 0.97
N SER A 93 -4.31 -5.70 0.61
CA SER A 93 -3.40 -5.56 -0.53
C SER A 93 -2.34 -4.50 -0.23
N TYR A 94 -1.15 -4.67 -0.81
CA TYR A 94 0.03 -3.94 -0.39
C TYR A 94 0.65 -3.15 -1.52
N GLY A 95 1.07 -1.93 -1.18
CA GLY A 95 1.91 -1.10 -2.03
C GLY A 95 3.39 -1.45 -1.92
N GLY A 96 4.24 -0.58 -2.44
CA GLY A 96 5.68 -0.68 -2.32
C GLY A 96 6.20 -0.15 -0.98
N MET A 97 7.21 -0.78 -0.43
CA MET A 97 7.97 -0.24 0.71
C MET A 97 8.84 0.93 0.25
N GLY A 98 9.05 1.93 1.08
CA GLY A 98 10.01 3.00 0.79
C GLY A 98 11.45 2.51 0.61
N GLY A 99 12.23 3.21 -0.21
CA GLY A 99 13.67 3.05 -0.31
C GLY A 99 14.33 3.34 1.04
N ARG A 100 15.50 2.78 1.29
CA ARG A 100 16.20 2.94 2.56
C ARG A 100 17.71 3.01 2.32
N PRO A 101 18.48 3.52 3.28
CA PRO A 101 19.93 3.56 3.15
C PRO A 101 20.52 2.19 2.78
N GLY A 102 21.21 2.13 1.65
CA GLY A 102 21.86 0.93 1.15
C GLY A 102 21.00 -0.07 0.39
N ARG A 103 19.67 0.14 0.29
CA ARG A 103 18.77 -0.83 -0.37
C ARG A 103 17.55 -0.18 -0.98
N ASP A 104 17.15 -0.68 -2.14
CA ASP A 104 15.85 -0.39 -2.73
C ASP A 104 14.69 -0.88 -1.85
N GLY A 105 13.53 -0.27 -2.00
CA GLY A 105 12.29 -0.71 -1.37
C GLY A 105 11.82 -2.05 -1.96
N LEU A 106 11.18 -2.86 -1.13
CA LEU A 106 10.55 -4.11 -1.55
C LEU A 106 9.21 -3.81 -2.21
N SER A 107 8.90 -4.50 -3.32
CA SER A 107 7.65 -4.34 -4.05
C SER A 107 6.52 -5.14 -3.42
N ALA A 108 5.29 -4.61 -3.43
CA ALA A 108 4.07 -5.27 -2.98
C ALA A 108 4.21 -5.99 -1.63
N VAL A 109 4.68 -5.29 -0.59
CA VAL A 109 4.99 -5.87 0.72
C VAL A 109 4.27 -5.16 1.86
N SER A 110 3.80 -5.93 2.83
CA SER A 110 3.18 -5.42 4.05
C SER A 110 4.25 -4.91 5.03
N PHE A 111 4.64 -3.64 4.88
CA PHE A 111 5.60 -3.01 5.78
C PHE A 111 5.00 -1.76 6.44
N PRO A 112 5.14 -1.55 7.73
CA PRO A 112 5.85 -2.37 8.75
C PRO A 112 4.98 -3.48 9.37
N TYR A 113 3.83 -3.81 8.81
CA TYR A 113 2.93 -4.84 9.29
C TYR A 113 3.30 -6.19 8.68
N ASN A 114 3.13 -7.24 9.46
CA ASN A 114 3.39 -8.61 9.02
C ASN A 114 2.05 -9.30 8.74
N VAL A 115 1.32 -8.83 7.74
CA VAL A 115 0.07 -9.43 7.30
C VAL A 115 0.29 -10.11 5.96
N ARG A 116 -0.30 -11.26 5.73
CA ARG A 116 -0.28 -11.97 4.46
C ARG A 116 -1.52 -11.63 3.65
N ASP A 117 -1.36 -11.67 2.35
CA ASP A 117 -2.46 -11.54 1.41
C ASP A 117 -3.19 -12.88 1.26
N VAL A 118 -4.43 -12.79 0.84
CA VAL A 118 -5.26 -13.96 0.52
C VAL A 118 -4.90 -14.44 -0.88
N SER A 119 -4.87 -15.75 -1.11
CA SER A 119 -4.63 -16.29 -2.45
C SER A 119 -5.79 -15.97 -3.39
N ILE A 120 -5.48 -15.84 -4.68
CA ILE A 120 -6.48 -15.59 -5.72
C ILE A 120 -7.48 -16.73 -5.75
N GLU A 121 -7.02 -17.97 -5.72
CA GLU A 121 -7.84 -19.18 -5.80
C GLU A 121 -8.86 -19.22 -4.66
N TRP A 122 -8.44 -18.86 -3.45
CA TRP A 122 -9.35 -18.82 -2.32
C TRP A 122 -10.38 -17.70 -2.47
N SER A 123 -9.95 -16.54 -2.97
CA SER A 123 -10.84 -15.41 -3.23
C SER A 123 -11.91 -15.76 -4.26
N GLU A 124 -11.54 -16.42 -5.35
CA GLU A 124 -12.44 -16.89 -6.41
C GLU A 124 -13.35 -18.03 -5.94
N HIS A 125 -12.88 -18.83 -4.97
CA HIS A 125 -13.70 -19.87 -4.35
C HIS A 125 -14.80 -19.27 -3.48
N GLU A 126 -14.48 -18.26 -2.68
CA GLU A 126 -15.40 -17.67 -1.70
C GLU A 126 -16.37 -16.65 -2.31
N THR A 127 -15.95 -15.95 -3.35
CA THR A 127 -16.72 -14.86 -3.97
C THR A 127 -16.92 -15.07 -5.47
N PRO A 128 -17.96 -14.48 -6.07
CA PRO A 128 -18.16 -14.52 -7.52
C PRO A 128 -17.30 -13.45 -8.23
N VAL A 129 -16.00 -13.50 -8.03
CA VAL A 129 -15.03 -12.67 -8.76
C VAL A 129 -14.04 -13.58 -9.50
N LEU A 130 -13.57 -13.10 -10.64
CA LEU A 130 -12.52 -13.72 -11.44
C LEU A 130 -11.36 -12.73 -11.58
N TYR A 131 -10.16 -13.12 -11.16
CA TYR A 131 -8.98 -12.29 -11.29
C TYR A 131 -8.34 -12.45 -12.66
N HIS A 132 -8.20 -11.35 -13.39
CA HIS A 132 -7.50 -11.31 -14.67
C HIS A 132 -6.00 -11.14 -14.52
N SER A 133 -5.59 -10.27 -13.56
CA SER A 133 -4.18 -10.04 -13.30
C SER A 133 -3.92 -9.61 -11.86
N ARG A 134 -2.72 -9.91 -11.42
CA ARG A 134 -2.09 -9.37 -10.22
C ARG A 134 -0.61 -9.21 -10.50
N GLU A 135 -0.19 -7.98 -10.72
CA GLU A 135 1.14 -7.65 -11.26
C GLU A 135 1.73 -6.41 -10.60
N LEU A 136 3.04 -6.25 -10.69
CA LEU A 136 3.72 -5.04 -10.26
C LEU A 136 3.50 -3.92 -11.28
N ILE A 137 3.38 -2.68 -10.80
CA ILE A 137 3.22 -1.50 -11.64
C ILE A 137 4.60 -0.89 -11.89
N PRO A 138 5.15 -0.96 -13.12
CA PRO A 138 6.38 -0.25 -13.47
C PRO A 138 6.28 1.24 -13.12
N ASP A 139 7.40 1.89 -12.81
CA ASP A 139 7.52 3.32 -12.51
C ASP A 139 6.71 3.82 -11.31
N SER A 140 6.06 2.94 -10.56
CA SER A 140 5.26 3.33 -9.41
C SER A 140 6.09 3.64 -8.15
N GLY A 141 7.30 3.09 -8.05
CA GLY A 141 8.24 3.40 -6.96
C GLY A 141 8.92 4.74 -7.17
N GLY A 142 8.99 5.58 -6.14
CA GLY A 142 9.69 6.87 -6.20
C GLY A 142 11.18 6.72 -6.54
N ALA A 143 11.68 7.62 -7.38
CA ALA A 143 13.08 7.64 -7.77
C ALA A 143 13.98 8.06 -6.60
N GLY A 144 15.21 7.57 -6.58
CA GLY A 144 16.20 7.87 -5.55
C GLY A 144 17.50 7.13 -5.80
N THR A 145 18.55 7.43 -5.04
CA THR A 145 19.73 6.58 -4.99
C THR A 145 19.34 5.13 -4.73
N PHE A 146 18.34 4.96 -3.86
CA PHE A 146 17.63 3.70 -3.61
C PHE A 146 16.16 3.90 -3.95
N ARG A 147 15.69 3.22 -5.00
CA ARG A 147 14.33 3.32 -5.51
C ARG A 147 13.32 2.80 -4.47
N GLY A 148 12.14 3.43 -4.41
CA GLY A 148 10.98 2.88 -3.72
C GLY A 148 10.53 1.55 -4.35
N GLY A 149 9.94 0.68 -3.55
CA GLY A 149 9.30 -0.55 -4.03
C GLY A 149 8.13 -0.24 -4.94
N LEU A 150 7.84 -1.12 -5.88
CA LEU A 150 6.69 -0.97 -6.77
C LEU A 150 5.38 -1.30 -6.05
N GLY A 151 4.34 -0.58 -6.41
CA GLY A 151 2.97 -0.97 -6.12
C GLY A 151 2.53 -2.15 -6.96
N GLN A 152 1.36 -2.67 -6.66
CA GLN A 152 0.75 -3.73 -7.45
C GLN A 152 -0.60 -3.31 -8.02
N GLN A 153 -0.97 -3.91 -9.13
CA GLN A 153 -2.27 -3.79 -9.74
C GLN A 153 -3.02 -5.11 -9.61
N LEU A 154 -4.26 -5.04 -9.17
CA LEU A 154 -5.21 -6.14 -9.20
C LEU A 154 -6.32 -5.77 -10.19
N THR A 155 -6.63 -6.68 -11.10
CA THR A 155 -7.76 -6.53 -12.03
C THR A 155 -8.65 -7.76 -11.87
N PHE A 156 -9.90 -7.55 -11.52
CA PHE A 156 -10.89 -8.61 -11.38
C PHE A 156 -12.24 -8.17 -11.90
N GLU A 157 -13.06 -9.13 -12.29
CA GLU A 157 -14.44 -8.90 -12.71
C GLU A 157 -15.43 -9.62 -11.82
N ALA A 158 -16.66 -9.13 -11.76
CA ALA A 158 -17.78 -9.87 -11.20
C ALA A 158 -18.18 -10.99 -12.17
N TYR A 159 -18.21 -12.22 -11.67
CA TYR A 159 -18.40 -13.41 -12.49
C TYR A 159 -19.62 -14.22 -12.02
N ALA A 160 -20.53 -14.53 -12.95
CA ALA A 160 -21.69 -15.38 -12.66
C ALA A 160 -21.37 -16.85 -12.87
N THR A 161 -21.53 -17.66 -11.84
CA THR A 161 -21.64 -19.12 -11.97
C THR A 161 -23.01 -19.55 -11.47
N GLY A 162 -23.50 -20.71 -11.95
CA GLY A 162 -24.86 -21.17 -11.64
C GLY A 162 -25.26 -21.27 -10.16
N THR A 163 -24.30 -21.17 -9.26
CA THR A 163 -24.51 -21.14 -7.79
C THR A 163 -24.08 -19.83 -7.14
N LYS A 164 -23.48 -18.91 -7.88
CA LYS A 164 -22.97 -17.62 -7.40
C LYS A 164 -23.70 -16.49 -8.14
N ALA A 165 -24.20 -15.61 -7.41
CA ALA A 165 -25.04 -14.43 -7.64
C ALA A 165 -25.29 -13.91 -9.08
N ASN A 166 -26.56 -13.62 -9.32
CA ASN A 166 -27.04 -12.67 -10.33
C ASN A 166 -27.37 -11.30 -9.70
N GLN A 167 -26.82 -11.00 -8.54
CA GLN A 167 -27.04 -9.73 -7.83
C GLN A 167 -25.77 -8.90 -7.83
N PRO A 168 -25.89 -7.57 -7.79
CA PRO A 168 -24.73 -6.69 -7.67
C PRO A 168 -23.88 -7.05 -6.46
N LEU A 169 -22.58 -7.00 -6.64
CA LEU A 169 -21.61 -7.10 -5.55
C LEU A 169 -21.35 -5.70 -4.99
N VAL A 170 -21.00 -5.64 -3.72
CA VAL A 170 -20.59 -4.40 -3.07
C VAL A 170 -19.09 -4.46 -2.77
N PHE A 171 -18.37 -3.49 -3.29
CA PHE A 171 -17.01 -3.19 -2.87
C PHE A 171 -17.08 -2.14 -1.76
N SER A 172 -16.43 -2.40 -0.64
CA SER A 172 -16.27 -1.40 0.42
C SER A 172 -14.90 -1.55 1.08
N GLY A 173 -14.28 -0.44 1.48
CA GLY A 173 -12.96 -0.58 2.06
C GLY A 173 -12.34 0.70 2.60
N ALA A 174 -11.08 0.56 3.02
CA ALA A 174 -10.17 1.66 3.29
C ALA A 174 -9.09 1.70 2.21
N ALA A 175 -9.00 2.83 1.51
CA ALA A 175 -8.03 3.06 0.44
C ALA A 175 -7.05 4.16 0.88
N GLY A 176 -5.81 3.77 1.14
CA GLY A 176 -4.73 4.70 1.44
C GLY A 176 -4.15 5.33 0.17
N ARG A 177 -3.56 6.52 0.32
CA ARG A 177 -2.71 7.14 -0.72
C ARG A 177 -3.39 7.52 -2.03
N MET A 178 -4.70 7.70 -2.07
CA MET A 178 -5.39 8.15 -3.28
C MET A 178 -5.14 9.65 -3.61
N ARG A 179 -4.81 10.47 -2.59
CA ARG A 179 -4.57 11.92 -2.75
C ARG A 179 -3.15 12.34 -2.43
N THR A 180 -2.50 11.64 -1.53
CA THR A 180 -1.17 11.98 -1.03
C THR A 180 -0.23 10.82 -1.29
N PRO A 181 0.73 10.95 -2.20
CA PRO A 181 1.68 9.89 -2.50
C PRO A 181 2.62 9.63 -1.30
N PRO A 182 3.18 8.42 -1.19
CA PRO A 182 4.26 8.14 -0.24
C PRO A 182 5.47 9.02 -0.55
N GLN A 183 5.95 9.77 0.43
CA GLN A 183 7.04 10.73 0.24
C GLN A 183 8.41 10.06 0.25
N GLY A 184 9.32 10.56 -0.58
CA GLY A 184 10.72 10.21 -0.53
C GLY A 184 11.44 10.90 0.62
N PHE A 185 12.62 10.38 0.98
CA PHE A 185 13.50 10.98 1.99
C PHE A 185 14.91 11.22 1.43
N GLY A 186 15.61 12.19 2.03
CA GLY A 186 17.01 12.48 1.69
C GLY A 186 17.24 12.93 0.25
N GLY A 187 16.24 13.55 -0.39
CA GLY A 187 16.29 13.95 -1.81
C GLY A 187 15.64 12.97 -2.77
N GLY A 188 15.08 11.86 -2.25
CA GLY A 188 14.31 10.93 -3.07
C GLY A 188 12.93 11.46 -3.41
N GLU A 189 12.39 10.99 -4.53
CA GLU A 189 11.09 11.40 -5.07
C GLU A 189 9.93 10.59 -4.47
N PRO A 190 8.71 11.13 -4.46
CA PRO A 190 7.53 10.40 -4.01
C PRO A 190 7.20 9.22 -4.94
N GLY A 191 6.56 8.19 -4.37
CA GLY A 191 5.98 7.10 -5.15
C GLY A 191 4.65 7.49 -5.80
N ALA A 192 4.09 6.60 -6.62
CA ALA A 192 2.79 6.83 -7.25
C ALA A 192 1.64 6.77 -6.24
N CYS A 193 0.58 7.53 -6.50
CA CYS A 193 -0.69 7.40 -5.79
C CYS A 193 -1.44 6.11 -6.18
N SER A 194 -2.32 5.67 -5.29
CA SER A 194 -3.28 4.61 -5.60
C SER A 194 -4.46 5.13 -6.43
N ARG A 195 -5.11 4.20 -7.17
CA ARG A 195 -6.29 4.47 -7.99
C ARG A 195 -7.24 3.29 -7.95
N ILE A 196 -8.52 3.58 -8.15
CA ILE A 196 -9.57 2.59 -8.39
C ILE A 196 -10.28 2.98 -9.67
N GLU A 197 -10.51 2.01 -10.53
CA GLU A 197 -11.27 2.17 -11.77
C GLU A 197 -12.34 1.08 -11.85
N VAL A 198 -13.51 1.43 -12.36
CA VAL A 198 -14.57 0.49 -12.73
C VAL A 198 -14.83 0.66 -14.22
N ASN A 199 -14.67 -0.41 -15.00
CA ASN A 199 -14.78 -0.39 -16.47
C ASN A 199 -13.88 0.68 -17.12
N GLY A 200 -12.69 0.90 -16.57
CA GLY A 200 -11.74 1.93 -17.04
C GLY A 200 -12.09 3.36 -16.62
N VAL A 201 -13.18 3.57 -15.89
CA VAL A 201 -13.57 4.89 -15.37
C VAL A 201 -13.05 5.06 -13.95
N PRO A 202 -12.18 6.04 -13.67
CA PRO A 202 -11.66 6.25 -12.33
C PRO A 202 -12.74 6.75 -11.38
N ILE A 203 -12.76 6.22 -10.16
CA ILE A 203 -13.59 6.77 -9.09
C ILE A 203 -12.91 7.97 -8.43
N ALA A 204 -13.72 8.85 -7.86
CA ALA A 204 -13.19 10.00 -7.13
C ALA A 204 -12.33 9.56 -5.94
N PRO A 205 -11.16 10.20 -5.69
CA PRO A 205 -10.30 9.85 -4.57
C PRO A 205 -11.02 9.97 -3.22
N THR A 206 -11.07 8.86 -2.49
CA THR A 206 -11.71 8.77 -1.16
C THR A 206 -10.91 7.82 -0.26
N SER A 207 -10.96 8.03 1.05
CA SER A 207 -10.36 7.11 2.03
C SER A 207 -11.24 5.88 2.33
N SER A 208 -12.52 5.94 1.95
CA SER A 208 -13.51 4.89 2.21
C SER A 208 -14.35 4.67 0.95
N PRO A 209 -13.78 4.03 -0.09
CA PRO A 209 -14.52 3.72 -1.30
C PRO A 209 -15.63 2.71 -0.99
N GLU A 210 -16.82 3.00 -1.51
CA GLU A 210 -17.95 2.09 -1.50
C GLU A 210 -18.72 2.25 -2.81
N PHE A 211 -18.91 1.15 -3.53
CA PHE A 211 -19.67 1.12 -4.77
C PHE A 211 -20.18 -0.28 -5.07
N SER A 212 -21.27 -0.36 -5.82
CA SER A 212 -21.75 -1.62 -6.38
C SER A 212 -21.19 -1.84 -7.77
N PHE A 213 -20.97 -3.10 -8.12
CA PHE A 213 -20.58 -3.52 -9.46
C PHE A 213 -21.33 -4.80 -9.84
N GLU A 214 -21.62 -4.96 -11.11
CA GLU A 214 -22.46 -6.02 -11.64
C GLU A 214 -21.63 -7.09 -12.35
N VAL A 215 -22.26 -8.20 -12.67
CA VAL A 215 -21.65 -9.27 -13.47
C VAL A 215 -21.17 -8.71 -14.80
N GLY A 216 -19.90 -8.92 -15.12
CA GLY A 216 -19.21 -8.38 -16.28
C GLY A 216 -18.50 -7.05 -16.04
N ASP A 217 -18.74 -6.38 -14.89
CA ASP A 217 -17.96 -5.20 -14.53
C ASP A 217 -16.55 -5.57 -14.11
N VAL A 218 -15.58 -4.82 -14.63
CA VAL A 218 -14.16 -4.99 -14.33
C VAL A 218 -13.69 -3.91 -13.36
N VAL A 219 -13.20 -4.33 -12.21
CA VAL A 219 -12.59 -3.47 -11.18
C VAL A 219 -11.09 -3.56 -11.28
N ARG A 220 -10.42 -2.40 -11.35
CA ARG A 220 -8.96 -2.29 -11.30
C ARG A 220 -8.54 -1.49 -10.07
N LEU A 221 -7.71 -2.11 -9.24
CA LEU A 221 -7.10 -1.50 -8.07
C LEU A 221 -5.62 -1.31 -8.35
N SER A 222 -5.14 -0.07 -8.43
CA SER A 222 -3.72 0.24 -8.53
C SER A 222 -3.22 0.73 -7.19
N LEU A 223 -2.36 -0.03 -6.54
CA LEU A 223 -1.80 0.28 -5.23
C LEU A 223 -0.53 1.12 -5.37
N PRO A 224 -0.24 1.97 -4.37
CA PRO A 224 0.84 2.94 -4.48
C PRO A 224 2.23 2.29 -4.40
N GLY A 225 3.20 2.88 -5.08
CA GLY A 225 4.61 2.58 -4.85
C GLY A 225 5.11 3.16 -3.53
N GLY A 226 6.30 2.78 -3.09
CA GLY A 226 7.00 3.42 -1.97
C GLY A 226 7.76 4.66 -2.41
N GLY A 227 8.08 5.58 -1.49
CA GLY A 227 8.95 6.73 -1.76
C GLY A 227 10.41 6.31 -2.01
N GLY A 228 11.14 7.08 -2.82
CA GLY A 228 12.57 6.91 -3.05
C GLY A 228 13.42 7.40 -1.88
N TYR A 229 14.67 6.97 -1.80
CA TYR A 229 15.61 7.43 -0.78
C TYR A 229 16.91 7.93 -1.42
N GLY A 230 17.34 9.13 -1.03
CA GLY A 230 18.54 9.78 -1.57
C GLY A 230 18.35 10.33 -2.98
N ASP A 231 19.27 11.17 -3.41
CA ASP A 231 19.25 11.81 -4.72
C ASP A 231 19.20 10.79 -5.87
N PRO A 232 18.21 10.87 -6.78
CA PRO A 232 18.13 9.99 -7.96
C PRO A 232 19.39 10.06 -8.85
N GLY A 233 20.01 11.24 -8.99
CA GLY A 233 21.24 11.42 -9.76
C GLY A 233 22.46 10.64 -9.21
N SER A 234 22.36 10.18 -7.98
CA SER A 234 23.38 9.35 -7.33
C SER A 234 23.16 7.84 -7.49
N ARG A 235 22.10 7.41 -8.23
CA ARG A 235 21.84 5.98 -8.49
C ARG A 235 22.88 5.41 -9.46
N SER A 236 23.45 4.25 -9.12
CA SER A 236 24.46 3.65 -9.99
C SER A 236 23.88 3.19 -11.32
N PRO A 237 24.63 3.33 -12.44
CA PRO A 237 24.19 2.86 -13.75
C PRO A 237 23.83 1.36 -13.78
N GLU A 238 24.54 0.55 -12.98
CA GLU A 238 24.27 -0.89 -12.86
C GLU A 238 22.91 -1.17 -12.23
N ALA A 239 22.49 -0.36 -11.23
CA ALA A 239 21.19 -0.47 -10.61
C ALA A 239 20.07 -0.06 -11.60
N ILE A 240 20.30 1.00 -12.39
CA ILE A 240 19.34 1.45 -13.40
C ILE A 240 19.18 0.37 -14.49
N ARG A 241 20.27 -0.19 -15.03
CA ARG A 241 20.19 -1.28 -16.02
C ARG A 241 19.50 -2.52 -15.46
N ARG A 242 19.73 -2.85 -14.19
CA ARG A 242 19.03 -3.96 -13.53
C ARG A 242 17.54 -3.71 -13.43
N ASP A 243 17.13 -2.48 -13.11
CA ASP A 243 15.70 -2.12 -13.02
C ASP A 243 15.03 -2.11 -14.39
N LEU A 244 15.70 -1.61 -15.44
CA LEU A 244 15.22 -1.70 -16.83
C LEU A 244 15.06 -3.15 -17.27
N LYS A 245 16.06 -3.99 -17.06
CA LYS A 245 16.00 -5.42 -17.39
C LYS A 245 14.92 -6.16 -16.62
N GLY A 246 14.65 -5.75 -15.38
CA GLY A 246 13.61 -6.33 -14.54
C GLY A 246 12.20 -5.81 -14.83
N GLY A 247 12.06 -4.81 -15.73
CA GLY A 247 10.79 -4.15 -16.00
C GLY A 247 10.27 -3.34 -14.82
N TYR A 248 11.15 -2.93 -13.91
CA TYR A 248 10.75 -2.13 -12.74
C TYR A 248 10.61 -0.65 -13.10
N ILE A 249 11.37 -0.19 -14.07
CA ILE A 249 11.27 1.15 -14.65
C ILE A 249 11.26 1.05 -16.17
N THR A 250 10.63 2.04 -16.83
CA THR A 250 10.68 2.20 -18.29
C THR A 250 11.92 2.99 -18.70
N SER A 251 12.28 2.95 -20.00
CA SER A 251 13.37 3.77 -20.55
C SER A 251 13.07 5.25 -20.40
N GLU A 252 11.80 5.66 -20.55
CA GLU A 252 11.35 7.03 -20.35
C GLU A 252 11.60 7.50 -18.91
N SER A 253 11.27 6.65 -17.92
CA SER A 253 11.54 6.96 -16.50
C SER A 253 13.02 6.94 -16.19
N ALA A 254 13.80 6.03 -16.77
CA ALA A 254 15.26 6.02 -16.61
C ALA A 254 15.88 7.34 -17.08
N LYS A 255 15.43 7.87 -18.22
CA LYS A 255 15.88 9.16 -18.73
C LYS A 255 15.39 10.33 -17.90
N ARG A 256 14.11 10.38 -17.57
CA ARG A 256 13.47 11.49 -16.86
C ARG A 256 14.01 11.62 -15.43
N ASP A 257 14.07 10.51 -14.70
CA ASP A 257 14.29 10.51 -13.25
C ASP A 257 15.77 10.35 -12.88
N TYR A 258 16.56 9.70 -13.71
CA TYR A 258 17.96 9.39 -13.43
C TYR A 258 18.94 9.99 -14.45
N GLY A 259 18.42 10.63 -15.52
CA GLY A 259 19.27 11.16 -16.60
C GLY A 259 20.04 10.07 -17.35
N PHE A 260 19.51 8.84 -17.37
CA PHE A 260 20.16 7.68 -17.95
C PHE A 260 19.64 7.44 -19.37
N ASP A 261 20.52 7.56 -20.35
CA ASP A 261 20.29 7.14 -21.74
C ASP A 261 21.05 5.82 -21.97
N GLU A 262 20.38 4.80 -22.45
CA GLU A 262 20.97 3.49 -22.76
C GLU A 262 21.73 3.49 -24.06
#